data_3d385c1081c10a376a09f65006cc537e
#
_entry.id   3d385c1081c10a376a09f65006cc537e
#
_cell.length_a   1.000
_cell.length_b   1.000
_cell.length_c   1.000
_cell.angle_alpha   90.00
_cell.angle_beta   90.00
_cell.angle_gamma   90.00
#
_symmetry.space_group_name_H-M   'P 1'
#
loop_
_entity.id
_entity.type
_entity.pdbx_description
1 polymer ?
#
loop_
_entity_poly.entity_id
_entity_poly.type
_entity_poly.pdbx_seq_one_letter_code
_entity_poly.pdbx_strand_id
1 'polypeptide(L)'
;MTYPETLNWLFNQLPMYQLQGASAYKKDLTNVHLLMDYLGHPESQLQCIHVAGTNGKGSSSHMLASVLQEAGYQVGLYTSPHLKDFRERIKINGVLIPEDFVCDFVNQHQAFFEANDMSFFEMSVGLAFDYFAKEKIDIAIIEVGMGGRLDATNIITPLVSVITNIGLDHTQFLGNTLAAIAAEKAGIIKSNIPVVIGEYTSETQPVFLATAKANHSPVYFASDVIATTFPSDLIGDYQIHNKKTV
;
A
#
# COMPACT_ATOMS: atom_id res chain seq x y z
N MET A 1 -15.47 -6.53 -22.14
CA MET A 1 -14.07 -6.82 -22.56
C MET A 1 -13.68 -8.18 -22.01
N THR A 2 -12.88 -8.95 -22.76
CA THR A 2 -12.17 -10.13 -22.23
C THR A 2 -11.07 -9.66 -21.25
N TYR A 3 -10.54 -10.56 -20.42
CA TYR A 3 -9.49 -10.19 -19.47
C TYR A 3 -8.23 -9.58 -20.14
N PRO A 4 -7.69 -10.15 -21.26
CA PRO A 4 -6.59 -9.50 -21.97
C PRO A 4 -6.92 -8.10 -22.51
N GLU A 5 -8.14 -7.89 -23.02
CA GLU A 5 -8.59 -6.57 -23.49
C GLU A 5 -8.71 -5.57 -22.34
N THR A 6 -9.23 -6.02 -21.20
CA THR A 6 -9.34 -5.22 -19.97
C THR A 6 -7.97 -4.78 -19.46
N LEU A 7 -7.00 -5.70 -19.43
CA LEU A 7 -5.63 -5.35 -19.03
C LEU A 7 -4.98 -4.38 -20.01
N ASN A 8 -5.15 -4.60 -21.32
CA ASN A 8 -4.62 -3.69 -22.32
C ASN A 8 -5.23 -2.28 -22.17
N TRP A 9 -6.53 -2.20 -21.91
CA TRP A 9 -7.20 -0.93 -21.63
C TRP A 9 -6.62 -0.26 -20.38
N LEU A 10 -6.53 -0.98 -19.25
CA LEU A 10 -5.99 -0.47 -17.97
C LEU A 10 -4.56 0.07 -18.14
N PHE A 11 -3.69 -0.65 -18.87
CA PHE A 11 -2.30 -0.24 -19.04
C PHE A 11 -2.14 0.95 -20.02
N ASN A 12 -3.12 1.17 -20.88
CA ASN A 12 -3.12 2.30 -21.82
C ASN A 12 -3.77 3.56 -21.23
N GLN A 13 -4.50 3.44 -20.10
CA GLN A 13 -5.01 4.61 -19.40
C GLN A 13 -3.86 5.29 -18.66
N LEU A 14 -3.87 6.59 -18.66
CA LEU A 14 -2.89 7.53 -18.10
C LEU A 14 -1.59 6.96 -17.51
N PRO A 15 -0.51 7.61 -17.77
CA PRO A 15 0.83 7.07 -17.72
C PRO A 15 1.15 6.45 -16.37
N MET A 16 1.56 5.21 -16.39
CA MET A 16 2.35 4.68 -15.28
C MET A 16 3.59 5.58 -15.18
N TYR A 17 3.81 6.22 -14.01
CA TYR A 17 5.02 7.04 -13.78
C TYR A 17 6.31 6.27 -14.10
N GLN A 18 6.28 4.93 -14.09
CA GLN A 18 7.35 4.04 -14.53
C GLN A 18 7.70 4.21 -16.03
N LEU A 19 6.74 4.64 -16.86
CA LEU A 19 6.92 4.83 -18.30
C LEU A 19 7.11 6.30 -18.71
N GLN A 20 6.50 7.24 -17.98
CA GLN A 20 6.48 8.67 -18.37
C GLN A 20 7.17 9.61 -17.37
N GLY A 21 7.77 9.10 -16.29
CA GLY A 21 8.51 9.90 -15.34
C GLY A 21 7.65 10.88 -14.52
N ALA A 22 8.27 12.01 -14.12
CA ALA A 22 7.70 12.94 -13.13
C ALA A 22 6.36 13.60 -13.54
N SER A 23 6.07 13.70 -14.84
CA SER A 23 4.82 14.32 -15.33
C SER A 23 3.55 13.52 -15.00
N ALA A 24 3.70 12.22 -14.75
CA ALA A 24 2.60 11.32 -14.43
C ALA A 24 2.28 11.23 -12.94
N TYR A 25 3.12 11.80 -12.07
CA TYR A 25 2.89 11.79 -10.63
C TYR A 25 1.90 12.87 -10.25
N LYS A 26 0.69 12.48 -9.89
CA LYS A 26 -0.32 13.39 -9.32
C LYS A 26 0.10 13.80 -7.91
N LYS A 27 0.09 15.11 -7.65
CA LYS A 27 0.55 15.68 -6.38
C LYS A 27 -0.58 15.91 -5.37
N ASP A 28 -1.69 15.19 -5.51
CA ASP A 28 -2.84 15.26 -4.60
C ASP A 28 -3.65 13.97 -4.62
N LEU A 29 -4.61 13.85 -3.70
CA LEU A 29 -5.49 12.70 -3.54
C LEU A 29 -6.91 12.96 -4.08
N THR A 30 -7.13 14.03 -4.82
CA THR A 30 -8.47 14.47 -5.28
C THR A 30 -9.16 13.36 -6.07
N ASN A 31 -8.45 12.76 -7.03
CA ASN A 31 -9.04 11.74 -7.88
C ASN A 31 -9.41 10.46 -7.12
N VAL A 32 -8.55 9.99 -6.21
CA VAL A 32 -8.88 8.79 -5.44
C VAL A 32 -10.03 9.05 -4.46
N HIS A 33 -10.15 10.24 -3.88
CA HIS A 33 -11.33 10.59 -3.09
C HIS A 33 -12.60 10.61 -3.95
N LEU A 34 -12.54 11.23 -5.14
CA LEU A 34 -13.66 11.23 -6.08
C LEU A 34 -14.06 9.81 -6.49
N LEU A 35 -13.08 8.90 -6.65
CA LEU A 35 -13.34 7.49 -6.93
C LEU A 35 -14.03 6.80 -5.76
N MET A 36 -13.60 7.06 -4.51
CA MET A 36 -14.24 6.47 -3.33
C MET A 36 -15.67 6.98 -3.16
N ASP A 37 -15.91 8.28 -3.33
CA ASP A 37 -17.25 8.87 -3.33
C ASP A 37 -18.15 8.17 -4.36
N TYR A 38 -17.65 7.96 -5.57
CA TYR A 38 -18.37 7.28 -6.65
C TYR A 38 -18.65 5.81 -6.34
N LEU A 39 -17.70 5.09 -5.72
CA LEU A 39 -17.85 3.67 -5.34
C LEU A 39 -18.65 3.45 -4.04
N GLY A 40 -19.06 4.51 -3.34
CA GLY A 40 -19.80 4.41 -2.08
C GLY A 40 -18.95 4.09 -0.87
N HIS A 41 -17.71 4.58 -0.84
CA HIS A 41 -16.74 4.48 0.27
C HIS A 41 -16.41 3.05 0.72
N PRO A 42 -16.00 2.15 -0.20
CA PRO A 42 -15.62 0.79 0.19
C PRO A 42 -14.47 0.76 1.22
N GLU A 43 -13.54 1.73 1.17
CA GLU A 43 -12.41 1.87 2.09
C GLU A 43 -12.84 2.03 3.55
N SER A 44 -13.98 2.65 3.78
CA SER A 44 -14.52 2.88 5.13
C SER A 44 -15.03 1.61 5.83
N GLN A 45 -15.25 0.55 5.06
CA GLN A 45 -15.72 -0.74 5.55
C GLN A 45 -14.57 -1.69 5.93
N LEU A 46 -13.32 -1.30 5.64
CA LEU A 46 -12.15 -2.17 5.80
C LEU A 46 -11.38 -1.87 7.09
N GLN A 47 -11.07 -2.92 7.84
CA GLN A 47 -10.02 -2.88 8.85
C GLN A 47 -8.68 -3.08 8.15
N CYS A 48 -7.72 -2.16 8.30
CA CYS A 48 -6.50 -2.19 7.49
C CYS A 48 -5.23 -2.14 8.33
N ILE A 49 -4.16 -2.75 7.81
CA ILE A 49 -2.76 -2.46 8.16
C ILE A 49 -2.14 -1.76 6.94
N HIS A 50 -1.55 -0.60 7.14
CA HIS A 50 -0.98 0.21 6.05
C HIS A 50 0.54 0.12 6.07
N VAL A 51 1.15 -0.35 4.98
CA VAL A 51 2.58 -0.68 4.92
C VAL A 51 3.31 0.20 3.92
N ALA A 52 4.19 1.08 4.41
CA ALA A 52 5.11 1.88 3.61
C ALA A 52 6.57 1.45 3.82
N GLY A 53 7.48 2.02 3.06
CA GLY A 53 8.93 1.78 3.16
C GLY A 53 9.62 1.91 1.81
N THR A 54 10.94 1.89 1.79
CA THR A 54 11.70 1.80 0.54
C THR A 54 11.77 0.34 0.10
N ASN A 55 12.35 -0.52 0.92
CA ASN A 55 12.47 -1.95 0.68
C ASN A 55 11.68 -2.74 1.72
N GLY A 56 11.39 -4.01 1.43
CA GLY A 56 10.75 -4.92 2.39
C GLY A 56 9.24 -4.79 2.53
N LYS A 57 8.58 -3.80 1.91
CA LYS A 57 7.11 -3.64 1.96
C LYS A 57 6.38 -4.94 1.62
N GLY A 58 6.62 -5.48 0.42
CA GLY A 58 5.96 -6.71 -0.05
C GLY A 58 6.26 -7.91 0.85
N SER A 59 7.52 -8.10 1.31
CA SER A 59 7.87 -9.17 2.25
C SER A 59 7.11 -9.04 3.57
N SER A 60 7.12 -7.85 4.18
CA SER A 60 6.40 -7.59 5.43
C SER A 60 4.89 -7.75 5.24
N SER A 61 4.33 -7.27 4.13
CA SER A 61 2.90 -7.42 3.82
C SER A 61 2.49 -8.89 3.68
N HIS A 62 3.30 -9.73 3.01
CA HIS A 62 3.03 -11.16 2.89
C HIS A 62 3.17 -11.90 4.24
N MET A 63 4.17 -11.54 5.05
CA MET A 63 4.32 -12.13 6.39
C MET A 63 3.15 -11.75 7.31
N LEU A 64 2.73 -10.49 7.32
CA LEU A 64 1.54 -10.04 8.06
C LEU A 64 0.28 -10.81 7.61
N ALA A 65 0.09 -10.94 6.29
CA ALA A 65 -1.03 -11.70 5.75
C ALA A 65 -0.99 -13.16 6.19
N SER A 66 0.17 -13.81 6.13
CA SER A 66 0.34 -15.21 6.54
C SER A 66 0.02 -15.41 8.03
N VAL A 67 0.55 -14.55 8.91
CA VAL A 67 0.31 -14.63 10.35
C VAL A 67 -1.17 -14.47 10.68
N LEU A 68 -1.85 -13.51 10.04
CA LEU A 68 -3.27 -13.28 10.27
C LEU A 68 -4.15 -14.40 9.71
N GLN A 69 -3.78 -14.99 8.56
CA GLN A 69 -4.46 -16.18 8.03
C GLN A 69 -4.34 -17.37 8.97
N GLU A 70 -3.15 -17.64 9.52
CA GLU A 70 -2.94 -18.69 10.53
C GLU A 70 -3.73 -18.42 11.82
N ALA A 71 -3.99 -17.16 12.14
CA ALA A 71 -4.87 -16.76 13.24
C ALA A 71 -6.37 -16.92 12.93
N GLY A 72 -6.73 -17.32 11.71
CA GLY A 72 -8.11 -17.61 11.29
C GLY A 72 -8.86 -16.46 10.64
N TYR A 73 -8.20 -15.32 10.35
CA TYR A 73 -8.82 -14.19 9.66
C TYR A 73 -8.92 -14.42 8.15
N GLN A 74 -9.97 -13.88 7.52
CA GLN A 74 -10.04 -13.73 6.08
C GLN A 74 -9.27 -12.45 5.69
N VAL A 75 -8.10 -12.63 5.09
CA VAL A 75 -7.14 -11.55 4.86
C VAL A 75 -7.10 -11.11 3.41
N GLY A 76 -7.40 -9.83 3.16
CA GLY A 76 -7.10 -9.16 1.90
C GLY A 76 -5.63 -8.70 1.86
N LEU A 77 -5.01 -8.81 0.71
CA LEU A 77 -3.64 -8.34 0.49
C LEU A 77 -3.57 -7.54 -0.80
N TYR A 78 -3.22 -6.26 -0.69
CA TYR A 78 -2.91 -5.39 -1.82
C TYR A 78 -1.42 -5.08 -1.86
N THR A 79 -0.75 -5.44 -2.96
CA THR A 79 0.70 -5.22 -3.15
C THR A 79 1.02 -4.69 -4.55
N SER A 80 2.19 -4.05 -4.71
CA SER A 80 2.68 -3.55 -6.00
C SER A 80 4.21 -3.47 -6.06
N PRO A 81 4.80 -3.60 -7.26
CA PRO A 81 4.18 -4.00 -8.53
C PRO A 81 3.90 -5.52 -8.58
N HIS A 82 3.22 -5.99 -9.63
CA HIS A 82 3.14 -7.40 -9.95
C HIS A 82 4.35 -7.83 -10.84
N LEU A 83 4.60 -9.14 -10.90
CA LEU A 83 5.71 -9.71 -11.67
C LEU A 83 5.26 -10.25 -13.04
N LYS A 84 4.16 -10.99 -13.09
CA LYS A 84 3.65 -11.66 -14.30
C LYS A 84 2.18 -11.36 -14.58
N ASP A 85 1.34 -11.45 -13.55
CA ASP A 85 -0.10 -11.31 -13.66
C ASP A 85 -0.59 -10.12 -12.83
N PHE A 86 -1.40 -9.25 -13.42
CA PHE A 86 -1.99 -8.11 -12.72
C PHE A 86 -2.67 -8.48 -11.40
N ARG A 87 -3.32 -9.65 -11.36
CA ARG A 87 -4.05 -10.17 -10.20
C ARG A 87 -3.17 -10.47 -8.98
N GLU A 88 -1.84 -10.55 -9.17
CA GLU A 88 -0.89 -10.68 -8.05
C GLU A 88 -1.01 -9.52 -7.07
N ARG A 89 -1.52 -8.36 -7.53
CA ARG A 89 -1.72 -7.17 -6.71
C ARG A 89 -2.84 -7.31 -5.69
N ILE A 90 -3.82 -8.18 -5.94
CA ILE A 90 -5.06 -8.28 -5.15
C ILE A 90 -5.34 -9.74 -4.84
N LYS A 91 -5.25 -10.10 -3.57
CA LYS A 91 -5.46 -11.48 -3.11
C LYS A 91 -6.35 -11.50 -1.87
N ILE A 92 -7.10 -12.58 -1.72
CA ILE A 92 -7.78 -12.92 -0.46
C ILE A 92 -7.31 -14.32 -0.06
N ASN A 93 -6.74 -14.46 1.15
CA ASN A 93 -6.15 -15.71 1.64
C ASN A 93 -5.21 -16.38 0.63
N GLY A 94 -4.37 -15.57 -0.03
CA GLY A 94 -3.41 -16.02 -1.04
C GLY A 94 -4.01 -16.32 -2.42
N VAL A 95 -5.33 -16.36 -2.56
CA VAL A 95 -6.02 -16.57 -3.85
C VAL A 95 -6.14 -15.26 -4.62
N LEU A 96 -5.74 -15.28 -5.88
CA LEU A 96 -5.82 -14.12 -6.77
C LEU A 96 -7.27 -13.68 -7.00
N ILE A 97 -7.50 -12.39 -7.14
CA ILE A 97 -8.79 -11.84 -7.58
C ILE A 97 -9.24 -12.51 -8.89
N PRO A 98 -10.53 -12.90 -9.04
CA PRO A 98 -11.03 -13.50 -10.28
C PRO A 98 -10.90 -12.57 -11.49
N GLU A 99 -10.59 -13.13 -12.66
CA GLU A 99 -10.54 -12.36 -13.91
C GLU A 99 -11.87 -11.69 -14.23
N ASP A 100 -12.97 -12.41 -14.01
CA ASP A 100 -14.31 -11.88 -14.24
C ASP A 100 -14.59 -10.66 -13.38
N PHE A 101 -14.17 -10.68 -12.09
CA PHE A 101 -14.34 -9.52 -11.21
C PHE A 101 -13.58 -8.29 -11.73
N VAL A 102 -12.34 -8.48 -12.21
CA VAL A 102 -11.55 -7.39 -12.82
C VAL A 102 -12.24 -6.85 -14.06
N CYS A 103 -12.72 -7.74 -14.94
CA CYS A 103 -13.42 -7.35 -16.17
C CYS A 103 -14.72 -6.58 -15.86
N ASP A 104 -15.53 -7.11 -14.95
CA ASP A 104 -16.82 -6.51 -14.58
C ASP A 104 -16.64 -5.13 -13.95
N PHE A 105 -15.68 -5.00 -13.02
CA PHE A 105 -15.37 -3.71 -12.42
C PHE A 105 -14.94 -2.68 -13.46
N VAL A 106 -14.02 -3.02 -14.35
CA VAL A 106 -13.56 -2.10 -15.37
C VAL A 106 -14.68 -1.75 -16.34
N ASN A 107 -15.43 -2.75 -16.85
CA ASN A 107 -16.54 -2.50 -17.76
C ASN A 107 -17.63 -1.61 -17.15
N GLN A 108 -17.93 -1.81 -15.86
CA GLN A 108 -18.96 -1.04 -15.15
C GLN A 108 -18.54 0.41 -14.93
N HIS A 109 -17.25 0.66 -14.69
CA HIS A 109 -16.76 1.98 -14.26
C HIS A 109 -15.95 2.71 -15.33
N GLN A 110 -15.75 2.12 -16.52
CA GLN A 110 -14.91 2.66 -17.59
C GLN A 110 -15.23 4.13 -17.92
N ALA A 111 -16.51 4.46 -18.13
CA ALA A 111 -16.92 5.82 -18.48
C ALA A 111 -16.56 6.83 -17.37
N PHE A 112 -16.64 6.43 -16.09
CA PHE A 112 -16.22 7.27 -14.97
C PHE A 112 -14.70 7.47 -14.96
N PHE A 113 -13.93 6.42 -15.19
CA PHE A 113 -12.48 6.48 -15.23
C PHE A 113 -11.97 7.41 -16.33
N GLU A 114 -12.54 7.31 -17.53
CA GLU A 114 -12.20 8.15 -18.66
C GLU A 114 -12.59 9.62 -18.45
N ALA A 115 -13.79 9.88 -17.89
CA ALA A 115 -14.28 11.22 -17.64
C ALA A 115 -13.48 11.99 -16.57
N ASN A 116 -12.77 11.28 -15.67
CA ASN A 116 -12.03 11.86 -14.54
C ASN A 116 -10.52 11.64 -14.64
N ASP A 117 -10.00 11.19 -15.78
CA ASP A 117 -8.57 10.95 -16.00
C ASP A 117 -7.94 10.12 -14.89
N MET A 118 -8.60 9.00 -14.50
CA MET A 118 -8.11 8.10 -13.45
C MET A 118 -6.82 7.42 -13.87
N SER A 119 -5.80 7.46 -13.01
CA SER A 119 -4.56 6.74 -13.27
C SER A 119 -4.74 5.24 -13.05
N PHE A 120 -3.88 4.43 -13.69
CA PHE A 120 -3.81 2.99 -13.47
C PHE A 120 -3.74 2.62 -11.99
N PHE A 121 -2.95 3.38 -11.20
CA PHE A 121 -2.78 3.08 -9.78
C PHE A 121 -4.04 3.40 -8.97
N GLU A 122 -4.69 4.55 -9.22
CA GLU A 122 -5.96 4.91 -8.58
C GLU A 122 -7.06 3.89 -8.90
N MET A 123 -7.18 3.46 -10.16
CA MET A 123 -8.12 2.40 -10.56
C MET A 123 -7.83 1.07 -9.87
N SER A 124 -6.56 0.67 -9.74
CA SER A 124 -6.19 -0.58 -9.07
C SER A 124 -6.43 -0.54 -7.55
N VAL A 125 -6.28 0.61 -6.91
CA VAL A 125 -6.65 0.82 -5.50
C VAL A 125 -8.17 0.73 -5.33
N GLY A 126 -8.95 1.40 -6.19
CA GLY A 126 -10.41 1.32 -6.16
C GLY A 126 -10.94 -0.09 -6.37
N LEU A 127 -10.38 -0.83 -7.32
CA LEU A 127 -10.69 -2.24 -7.57
C LEU A 127 -10.41 -3.11 -6.33
N ALA A 128 -9.26 -2.91 -5.67
CA ALA A 128 -8.90 -3.68 -4.48
C ALA A 128 -9.88 -3.42 -3.33
N PHE A 129 -10.20 -2.16 -3.06
CA PHE A 129 -11.09 -1.79 -1.96
C PHE A 129 -12.53 -2.26 -2.22
N ASP A 130 -13.03 -2.12 -3.45
CA ASP A 130 -14.37 -2.62 -3.83
C ASP A 130 -14.44 -4.14 -3.70
N TYR A 131 -13.41 -4.86 -4.15
CA TYR A 131 -13.34 -6.32 -4.03
C TYR A 131 -13.32 -6.76 -2.56
N PHE A 132 -12.47 -6.18 -1.74
CA PHE A 132 -12.35 -6.51 -0.33
C PHE A 132 -13.63 -6.23 0.45
N ALA A 133 -14.28 -5.11 0.18
CA ALA A 133 -15.56 -4.76 0.82
C ALA A 133 -16.70 -5.72 0.40
N LYS A 134 -16.79 -6.08 -0.89
CA LYS A 134 -17.79 -7.04 -1.38
C LYS A 134 -17.59 -8.43 -0.80
N GLU A 135 -16.35 -8.89 -0.67
CA GLU A 135 -16.00 -10.18 -0.06
C GLU A 135 -16.05 -10.17 1.47
N LYS A 136 -16.27 -9.00 2.09
CA LYS A 136 -16.41 -8.82 3.55
C LYS A 136 -15.25 -9.44 4.33
N ILE A 137 -14.03 -9.17 3.89
CA ILE A 137 -12.83 -9.66 4.56
C ILE A 137 -12.71 -9.09 5.98
N ASP A 138 -12.02 -9.81 6.87
CA ASP A 138 -11.83 -9.37 8.26
C ASP A 138 -10.79 -8.26 8.35
N ILE A 139 -9.69 -8.36 7.58
CA ILE A 139 -8.59 -7.39 7.62
C ILE A 139 -7.87 -7.32 6.26
N ALA A 140 -7.46 -6.12 5.86
CA ALA A 140 -6.69 -5.86 4.65
C ALA A 140 -5.27 -5.40 4.98
N ILE A 141 -4.26 -6.00 4.34
CA ILE A 141 -2.90 -5.49 4.32
C ILE A 141 -2.75 -4.66 3.05
N ILE A 142 -2.50 -3.38 3.20
CA ILE A 142 -2.44 -2.42 2.09
C ILE A 142 -1.01 -1.89 1.96
N GLU A 143 -0.33 -2.27 0.89
CA GLU A 143 1.00 -1.78 0.56
C GLU A 143 0.91 -0.46 -0.19
N VAL A 144 1.66 0.55 0.26
CA VAL A 144 1.87 1.82 -0.42
C VAL A 144 2.62 1.61 -1.75
N GLY A 145 2.14 2.20 -2.82
CA GLY A 145 2.82 2.13 -4.12
C GLY A 145 4.12 2.94 -4.12
N MET A 146 4.03 4.24 -3.81
CA MET A 146 5.20 5.13 -3.78
C MET A 146 5.03 6.23 -2.73
N GLY A 147 6.12 6.50 -1.98
CA GLY A 147 6.12 7.54 -0.95
C GLY A 147 5.26 7.13 0.25
N GLY A 148 4.13 7.76 0.41
CA GLY A 148 3.14 7.52 1.47
C GLY A 148 2.11 8.64 1.52
N ARG A 149 2.52 9.86 1.83
CA ARG A 149 1.64 11.03 2.04
C ARG A 149 0.64 11.27 0.92
N LEU A 150 1.06 11.17 -0.33
CA LEU A 150 0.26 11.39 -1.55
C LEU A 150 0.03 10.10 -2.35
N ASP A 151 0.22 8.93 -1.72
CA ASP A 151 -0.13 7.67 -2.35
C ASP A 151 -1.64 7.45 -2.33
N ALA A 152 -2.21 6.92 -3.41
CA ALA A 152 -3.65 6.71 -3.52
C ALA A 152 -4.20 5.77 -2.43
N THR A 153 -3.37 4.93 -1.82
CA THR A 153 -3.78 4.10 -0.67
C THR A 153 -3.95 4.90 0.62
N ASN A 154 -3.40 6.12 0.71
CA ASN A 154 -3.36 6.89 1.95
C ASN A 154 -4.68 7.60 2.33
N ILE A 155 -5.78 7.13 1.81
CA ILE A 155 -7.15 7.56 2.15
C ILE A 155 -7.77 6.73 3.28
N ILE A 156 -7.12 5.65 3.68
CA ILE A 156 -7.58 4.76 4.77
C ILE A 156 -7.16 5.27 6.16
N THR A 157 -7.90 4.85 7.17
CA THR A 157 -7.50 4.97 8.58
C THR A 157 -7.20 3.56 9.11
N PRO A 158 -5.92 3.14 9.16
CA PRO A 158 -5.56 1.78 9.52
C PRO A 158 -5.64 1.52 11.02
N LEU A 159 -5.62 0.24 11.42
CA LEU A 159 -5.42 -0.18 12.82
C LEU A 159 -3.99 0.09 13.28
N VAL A 160 -3.03 -0.06 12.37
CA VAL A 160 -1.61 0.22 12.58
C VAL A 160 -0.96 0.63 11.26
N SER A 161 -0.07 1.62 11.31
CA SER A 161 0.81 1.97 10.20
C SER A 161 2.17 1.30 10.40
N VAL A 162 2.75 0.82 9.30
CA VAL A 162 4.06 0.14 9.31
C VAL A 162 4.98 0.83 8.30
N ILE A 163 6.19 1.20 8.72
CA ILE A 163 7.23 1.74 7.83
C ILE A 163 8.46 0.84 7.95
N THR A 164 8.76 0.07 6.90
CA THR A 164 9.78 -0.97 6.95
C THR A 164 11.19 -0.42 7.08
N ASN A 165 11.60 0.45 6.16
CA ASN A 165 12.88 1.17 6.19
C ASN A 165 12.86 2.38 5.26
N ILE A 166 13.93 3.18 5.32
CA ILE A 166 14.18 4.32 4.43
C ILE A 166 15.49 4.13 3.71
N GLY A 167 15.46 4.27 2.39
CA GLY A 167 16.61 4.31 1.51
C GLY A 167 16.42 5.37 0.42
N LEU A 168 17.48 5.72 -0.27
CA LEU A 168 17.41 6.62 -1.43
C LEU A 168 16.78 5.88 -2.60
N ASP A 169 15.53 6.22 -2.89
CA ASP A 169 14.76 5.69 -4.01
C ASP A 169 13.75 6.73 -4.47
N HIS A 170 13.39 6.71 -5.75
CA HIS A 170 12.47 7.69 -6.34
C HIS A 170 12.81 9.14 -5.99
N THR A 171 14.10 9.48 -5.93
CA THR A 171 14.59 10.79 -5.43
C THR A 171 14.06 11.97 -6.21
N GLN A 172 13.73 11.79 -7.48
CA GLN A 172 13.09 12.81 -8.33
C GLN A 172 11.67 13.19 -7.87
N PHE A 173 11.02 12.37 -7.02
CA PHE A 173 9.66 12.60 -6.50
C PHE A 173 9.64 12.86 -5.00
N LEU A 174 10.43 12.10 -4.26
CA LEU A 174 10.37 12.04 -2.79
C LEU A 174 11.44 12.92 -2.11
N GLY A 175 12.32 13.53 -2.92
CA GLY A 175 13.45 14.30 -2.42
C GLY A 175 14.74 13.50 -2.39
N ASN A 176 15.86 14.20 -2.21
CA ASN A 176 17.23 13.67 -2.37
C ASN A 176 17.94 13.39 -1.04
N THR A 177 17.20 13.37 0.08
CA THR A 177 17.73 13.05 1.41
C THR A 177 16.88 12.00 2.10
N LEU A 178 17.49 11.21 2.99
CA LEU A 178 16.76 10.22 3.79
C LEU A 178 15.64 10.86 4.63
N ALA A 179 15.89 12.05 5.17
CA ALA A 179 14.89 12.79 5.95
C ALA A 179 13.67 13.20 5.09
N ALA A 180 13.88 13.65 3.85
CA ALA A 180 12.79 14.01 2.94
C ALA A 180 11.94 12.80 2.57
N ILE A 181 12.57 11.67 2.23
CA ILE A 181 11.90 10.41 1.91
C ILE A 181 11.15 9.87 3.15
N ALA A 182 11.76 9.98 4.34
CA ALA A 182 11.12 9.62 5.59
C ALA A 182 9.85 10.46 5.84
N ALA A 183 9.88 11.76 5.56
CA ALA A 183 8.71 12.64 5.71
C ALA A 183 7.55 12.23 4.79
N GLU A 184 7.84 11.89 3.53
CA GLU A 184 6.83 11.39 2.59
C GLU A 184 6.21 10.06 3.07
N LYS A 185 7.05 9.13 3.55
CA LYS A 185 6.55 7.84 4.06
C LYS A 185 5.82 7.98 5.41
N ALA A 186 6.29 8.86 6.29
CA ALA A 186 5.63 9.19 7.54
C ALA A 186 4.23 9.80 7.36
N GLY A 187 3.88 10.25 6.15
CA GLY A 187 2.53 10.71 5.81
C GLY A 187 1.43 9.65 5.96
N ILE A 188 1.76 8.37 6.15
CA ILE A 188 0.78 7.32 6.49
C ILE A 188 0.48 7.24 7.99
N ILE A 189 1.21 7.97 8.85
CA ILE A 189 0.96 8.01 10.30
C ILE A 189 -0.31 8.82 10.54
N LYS A 190 -1.33 8.17 11.10
CA LYS A 190 -2.66 8.76 11.31
C LYS A 190 -2.88 9.12 12.78
N SER A 191 -3.78 10.06 13.02
CA SER A 191 -4.07 10.57 14.37
C SER A 191 -4.52 9.44 15.31
N ASN A 192 -3.83 9.31 16.44
CA ASN A 192 -4.05 8.30 17.49
C ASN A 192 -3.86 6.84 17.05
N ILE A 193 -3.32 6.60 15.84
CA ILE A 193 -3.08 5.25 15.33
C ILE A 193 -1.61 4.87 15.59
N PRO A 194 -1.31 3.71 16.17
CA PRO A 194 0.06 3.28 16.40
C PRO A 194 0.84 3.11 15.10
N VAL A 195 2.14 3.39 15.16
CA VAL A 195 3.06 3.17 14.04
C VAL A 195 4.24 2.31 14.47
N VAL A 196 4.56 1.31 13.66
CA VAL A 196 5.76 0.48 13.77
C VAL A 196 6.78 0.94 12.72
N ILE A 197 7.99 1.25 13.17
CA ILE A 197 9.14 1.58 12.32
C ILE A 197 10.10 0.41 12.38
N GLY A 198 10.35 -0.26 11.25
CA GLY A 198 11.22 -1.43 11.17
C GLY A 198 12.69 -1.06 11.42
N GLU A 199 13.22 -0.22 10.56
CA GLU A 199 14.59 0.30 10.65
C GLU A 199 14.62 1.82 10.56
N TYR A 200 15.58 2.41 11.24
CA TYR A 200 15.79 3.87 11.22
C TYR A 200 17.30 4.22 11.27
N THR A 201 17.60 5.47 10.96
CA THR A 201 18.92 6.08 11.09
C THR A 201 18.84 7.34 11.96
N SER A 202 19.97 7.90 12.35
CA SER A 202 20.01 9.20 13.06
C SER A 202 19.36 10.35 12.28
N GLU A 203 19.25 10.23 10.94
CA GLU A 203 18.60 11.22 10.09
C GLU A 203 17.08 11.03 10.00
N THR A 204 16.60 9.79 10.04
CA THR A 204 15.17 9.47 9.83
C THR A 204 14.38 9.40 11.12
N GLN A 205 14.98 8.98 12.23
CA GLN A 205 14.33 8.86 13.53
C GLN A 205 13.64 10.15 14.01
N PRO A 206 14.29 11.33 13.94
CA PRO A 206 13.65 12.59 14.34
C PRO A 206 12.39 12.91 13.56
N VAL A 207 12.35 12.54 12.26
CA VAL A 207 11.19 12.76 11.38
C VAL A 207 10.00 11.92 11.87
N PHE A 208 10.23 10.64 12.14
CA PHE A 208 9.18 9.73 12.65
C PHE A 208 8.66 10.18 14.00
N LEU A 209 9.55 10.53 14.93
CA LEU A 209 9.17 11.02 16.26
C LEU A 209 8.35 12.32 16.18
N ALA A 210 8.77 13.27 15.34
CA ALA A 210 8.05 14.53 15.16
C ALA A 210 6.64 14.30 14.57
N THR A 211 6.54 13.46 13.52
CA THR A 211 5.26 13.16 12.88
C THR A 211 4.34 12.38 13.82
N ALA A 212 4.85 11.38 14.53
CA ALA A 212 4.08 10.61 15.51
C ALA A 212 3.57 11.50 16.64
N LYS A 213 4.42 12.39 17.18
CA LYS A 213 4.02 13.36 18.20
C LYS A 213 2.92 14.30 17.72
N ALA A 214 3.03 14.83 16.49
CA ALA A 214 2.03 15.71 15.90
C ALA A 214 0.66 15.02 15.72
N ASN A 215 0.68 13.70 15.51
CA ASN A 215 -0.52 12.88 15.35
C ASN A 215 -0.98 12.20 16.65
N HIS A 216 -0.34 12.44 17.79
CA HIS A 216 -0.59 11.71 19.06
C HIS A 216 -0.51 10.19 18.89
N SER A 217 0.37 9.72 18.01
CA SER A 217 0.51 8.34 17.55
C SER A 217 1.55 7.61 18.41
N PRO A 218 1.23 6.48 19.06
CA PRO A 218 2.24 5.64 19.69
C PRO A 218 3.24 5.16 18.63
N VAL A 219 4.54 5.28 18.89
CA VAL A 219 5.59 4.85 17.97
C VAL A 219 6.43 3.73 18.58
N TYR A 220 6.66 2.68 17.79
CA TYR A 220 7.47 1.53 18.16
C TYR A 220 8.59 1.35 17.14
N PHE A 221 9.83 1.31 17.60
CA PHE A 221 10.98 0.99 16.77
C PHE A 221 11.28 -0.50 16.90
N ALA A 222 10.95 -1.28 15.88
CA ALA A 222 11.03 -2.74 15.92
C ALA A 222 12.46 -3.26 16.17
N SER A 223 13.46 -2.58 15.59
CA SER A 223 14.88 -2.89 15.80
C SER A 223 15.30 -2.82 17.27
N ASP A 224 14.66 -1.96 18.07
CA ASP A 224 15.02 -1.73 19.47
C ASP A 224 14.27 -2.68 20.42
N VAL A 225 13.07 -3.08 20.05
CA VAL A 225 12.15 -3.86 20.91
C VAL A 225 12.29 -5.36 20.65
N ILE A 226 12.53 -5.76 19.40
CA ILE A 226 12.56 -7.17 18.98
C ILE A 226 14.01 -7.69 18.95
N ALA A 227 14.39 -8.46 19.96
CA ALA A 227 15.73 -9.01 20.07
C ALA A 227 15.94 -10.22 19.15
N THR A 228 14.92 -11.10 19.01
CA THR A 228 14.99 -12.36 18.25
C THR A 228 13.85 -12.47 17.26
N THR A 229 14.03 -13.24 16.21
CA THR A 229 13.01 -13.50 15.18
C THR A 229 12.76 -14.98 15.03
N PHE A 230 11.56 -15.34 14.58
CA PHE A 230 11.21 -16.70 14.25
C PHE A 230 11.83 -17.14 12.91
N PRO A 231 12.07 -18.44 12.69
CA PRO A 231 12.45 -18.99 11.38
C PRO A 231 11.37 -18.66 10.33
N SER A 232 11.79 -18.50 9.08
CA SER A 232 10.91 -18.37 7.92
C SER A 232 11.58 -18.96 6.70
N ASP A 233 10.80 -19.31 5.70
CA ASP A 233 11.25 -19.79 4.39
C ASP A 233 11.73 -18.67 3.46
N LEU A 234 11.51 -17.40 3.84
CA LEU A 234 12.00 -16.26 3.09
C LEU A 234 13.52 -16.14 3.19
N ILE A 235 14.18 -16.21 2.04
CA ILE A 235 15.65 -16.20 1.92
C ILE A 235 16.16 -14.76 1.80
N GLY A 236 17.33 -14.48 2.40
CA GLY A 236 18.05 -13.21 2.34
C GLY A 236 18.26 -12.59 3.71
N ASP A 237 19.46 -12.07 3.93
CA ASP A 237 19.87 -11.50 5.23
C ASP A 237 19.01 -10.34 5.68
N TYR A 238 18.49 -9.55 4.73
CA TYR A 238 17.56 -8.42 4.99
C TYR A 238 16.21 -8.88 5.55
N GLN A 239 15.83 -10.15 5.42
CA GLN A 239 14.57 -10.65 5.95
C GLN A 239 14.53 -10.66 7.48
N ILE A 240 15.70 -10.63 8.15
CA ILE A 240 15.74 -10.50 9.61
C ILE A 240 15.08 -9.16 10.06
N HIS A 241 15.31 -8.08 9.32
CA HIS A 241 14.72 -6.76 9.60
C HIS A 241 13.23 -6.73 9.30
N ASN A 242 12.81 -7.32 8.17
CA ASN A 242 11.40 -7.45 7.82
C ASN A 242 10.63 -8.28 8.86
N LYS A 243 11.23 -9.39 9.35
CA LYS A 243 10.63 -10.23 10.40
C LYS A 243 10.49 -9.51 11.75
N LYS A 244 11.41 -8.62 12.08
CA LYS A 244 11.29 -7.79 13.29
C LYS A 244 10.16 -6.77 13.17
N THR A 245 9.89 -6.34 11.95
CA THR A 245 8.85 -5.33 11.65
C THR A 245 7.44 -5.90 11.75
N VAL A 246 7.28 -7.19 11.53
CA VAL A 246 6.03 -7.96 11.62
C VAL A 246 5.79 -8.49 13.02
#